data_1093823eeb26a9840dd81b06f627513d
#
_entry.id   1093823eeb26a9840dd81b06f627513d
#
_cell.length_a   1.000
_cell.length_b   1.000
_cell.length_c   1.000
_cell.angle_alpha   90.00
_cell.angle_beta   90.00
_cell.angle_gamma   90.00
#
_symmetry.space_group_name_H-M   'P 1'
#
loop_
_entity.id
_entity.type
_entity.pdbx_description
1 polymer ?
#
loop_
_entity_poly.entity_id
_entity_poly.type
_entity_poly.pdbx_seq_one_letter_code
_entity_poly.pdbx_strand_id
1 'polypeptide(L)'
;MKNINLDPSKDEFISSYNFARISDVVYSEVLTEEQYSKLKPKDHTVISRGNNIVFYKLNSFNLNENDIVFCNHSLINELFSHLAKIDNFKNIRIITNQTDSSISRELYVKKPKCVSRWYSINIDHKDSSLISIPLGLSNEYSPKNPDGDAFLNLYKKDIKKKDIKLYMNFQENTNLKERRKIYDYFKNEDWVVTNEPNLDIASYLEKLNQYKFVLCPWGNGFETHRLCVDPRRKRSALVLATSSITCAMCYDSRIV
;
A
#
# COMPACT_ATOMS: atom_id res chain seq x y z
N MET A 1 1.32 20.20 25.68
CA MET A 1 1.05 19.10 24.71
C MET A 1 1.14 17.80 25.48
N LYS A 2 0.03 17.06 25.61
CA LYS A 2 0.06 15.75 26.27
C LYS A 2 0.87 14.81 25.38
N ASN A 3 1.95 14.21 25.91
CA ASN A 3 2.63 13.09 25.30
C ASN A 3 1.63 11.93 25.23
N ILE A 4 1.00 11.75 24.09
CA ILE A 4 0.22 10.55 23.81
C ILE A 4 1.26 9.46 23.55
N ASN A 5 1.49 8.64 24.56
CA ASN A 5 2.35 7.46 24.45
C ASN A 5 1.52 6.39 23.73
N LEU A 6 1.40 6.50 22.42
CA LEU A 6 0.75 5.50 21.60
C LEU A 6 1.79 4.41 21.32
N ASP A 7 1.65 3.31 21.99
CA ASP A 7 2.31 2.05 21.61
C ASP A 7 1.48 1.49 20.44
N PRO A 8 1.95 1.58 19.17
CA PRO A 8 1.11 1.22 18.03
C PRO A 8 0.85 -0.27 18.01
N SER A 9 -0.40 -0.62 17.83
CA SER A 9 -0.79 -1.99 17.48
C SER A 9 -0.68 -2.21 15.97
N LYS A 10 -0.60 -3.47 15.53
CA LYS A 10 -0.63 -3.81 14.09
C LYS A 10 -1.88 -3.26 13.39
N ASP A 11 -2.98 -3.14 14.12
CA ASP A 11 -4.29 -2.74 13.60
C ASP A 11 -4.36 -1.24 13.29
N GLU A 12 -3.37 -0.46 13.77
CA GLU A 12 -3.29 0.99 13.52
C GLU A 12 -2.46 1.35 12.28
N PHE A 13 -1.77 0.37 11.68
CA PHE A 13 -0.98 0.66 10.49
C PHE A 13 -1.84 0.68 9.23
N ILE A 14 -1.50 1.59 8.33
CA ILE A 14 -2.05 1.58 6.99
C ILE A 14 -1.53 0.33 6.26
N SER A 15 -2.45 -0.56 5.89
CA SER A 15 -2.18 -1.77 5.09
C SER A 15 -3.43 -2.18 4.33
N SER A 16 -3.29 -3.00 3.30
CA SER A 16 -4.48 -3.51 2.60
C SER A 16 -5.35 -4.38 3.49
N TYR A 17 -4.73 -5.13 4.42
CA TYR A 17 -5.46 -5.93 5.41
C TYR A 17 -6.34 -5.05 6.29
N ASN A 18 -5.79 -3.95 6.83
CA ASN A 18 -6.55 -3.06 7.70
C ASN A 18 -7.63 -2.27 6.94
N PHE A 19 -7.38 -1.90 5.68
CA PHE A 19 -8.45 -1.35 4.83
C PHE A 19 -9.61 -2.33 4.65
N ALA A 20 -9.32 -3.62 4.48
CA ALA A 20 -10.37 -4.64 4.44
C ALA A 20 -11.13 -4.77 5.78
N ARG A 21 -10.41 -4.69 6.92
CA ARG A 21 -11.04 -4.84 8.27
C ARG A 21 -11.93 -3.66 8.67
N ILE A 22 -11.68 -2.45 8.16
CA ILE A 22 -12.56 -1.29 8.40
C ILE A 22 -13.73 -1.19 7.41
N SER A 23 -13.81 -2.09 6.43
CA SER A 23 -14.88 -2.12 5.46
C SER A 23 -16.08 -2.94 5.96
N ASP A 24 -17.30 -2.51 5.60
CA ASP A 24 -18.53 -3.19 6.00
C ASP A 24 -18.66 -4.54 5.28
N VAL A 25 -18.21 -4.60 4.02
CA VAL A 25 -18.18 -5.82 3.21
C VAL A 25 -16.78 -5.99 2.59
N VAL A 26 -16.22 -7.17 2.73
CA VAL A 26 -14.99 -7.58 2.02
C VAL A 26 -15.38 -8.54 0.90
N TYR A 27 -15.55 -8.00 -0.32
CA TYR A 27 -15.95 -8.80 -1.47
C TYR A 27 -14.89 -9.81 -1.88
N SER A 28 -13.63 -9.40 -1.91
CA SER A 28 -12.51 -10.27 -2.27
C SER A 28 -11.21 -9.74 -1.70
N GLU A 29 -10.34 -10.62 -1.25
CA GLU A 29 -9.02 -10.29 -0.77
C GLU A 29 -8.05 -11.46 -0.84
N VAL A 30 -6.76 -11.16 -0.77
CA VAL A 30 -5.67 -12.12 -0.60
C VAL A 30 -5.21 -12.08 0.85
N LEU A 31 -5.12 -13.25 1.48
CA LEU A 31 -4.75 -13.45 2.88
C LEU A 31 -3.67 -14.51 3.01
N THR A 32 -3.04 -14.58 4.20
CA THR A 32 -2.32 -15.79 4.59
C THR A 32 -3.32 -16.90 4.99
N GLU A 33 -2.86 -18.15 4.99
CA GLU A 33 -3.66 -19.28 5.49
C GLU A 33 -4.15 -19.05 6.93
N GLU A 34 -3.30 -18.47 7.77
CA GLU A 34 -3.64 -18.16 9.16
C GLU A 34 -4.76 -17.12 9.25
N GLN A 35 -4.63 -16.01 8.52
CA GLN A 35 -5.65 -14.95 8.47
C GLN A 35 -6.99 -15.50 7.96
N TYR A 36 -6.95 -16.27 6.86
CA TYR A 36 -8.12 -16.89 6.27
C TYR A 36 -8.80 -17.87 7.25
N SER A 37 -8.04 -18.70 7.95
CA SER A 37 -8.59 -19.63 8.93
C SER A 37 -9.27 -18.94 10.14
N LYS A 38 -8.75 -17.77 10.53
CA LYS A 38 -9.35 -16.93 11.59
C LYS A 38 -10.65 -16.26 11.14
N LEU A 39 -10.67 -15.73 9.92
CA LEU A 39 -11.82 -14.98 9.40
C LEU A 39 -13.01 -15.87 9.03
N LYS A 40 -12.75 -17.07 8.51
CA LYS A 40 -13.78 -18.04 8.06
C LYS A 40 -14.91 -17.36 7.26
N PRO A 41 -14.63 -16.74 6.10
CA PRO A 41 -15.66 -16.04 5.33
C PRO A 41 -16.82 -16.98 5.03
N LYS A 42 -18.05 -16.46 5.06
CA LYS A 42 -19.25 -17.24 4.73
C LYS A 42 -19.53 -17.10 3.25
N ASP A 43 -20.15 -18.12 2.65
CA ASP A 43 -20.60 -18.14 1.26
C ASP A 43 -19.58 -17.53 0.27
N HIS A 44 -18.44 -18.19 0.14
CA HIS A 44 -17.33 -17.72 -0.66
C HIS A 44 -16.78 -18.82 -1.57
N THR A 45 -16.04 -18.40 -2.59
CA THR A 45 -15.24 -19.26 -3.47
C THR A 45 -13.77 -18.93 -3.29
N VAL A 46 -12.95 -19.95 -3.03
CA VAL A 46 -11.49 -19.82 -3.09
C VAL A 46 -11.06 -19.85 -4.55
N ILE A 47 -10.49 -18.76 -5.03
CA ILE A 47 -10.02 -18.59 -6.41
C ILE A 47 -8.68 -19.27 -6.62
N SER A 48 -7.77 -19.07 -5.66
CA SER A 48 -6.46 -19.74 -5.66
C SER A 48 -5.97 -19.95 -4.23
N ARG A 49 -5.16 -21.00 -4.05
CA ARG A 49 -4.58 -21.36 -2.77
C ARG A 49 -3.21 -22.03 -2.97
N GLY A 50 -2.22 -21.55 -2.24
CA GLY A 50 -0.86 -22.12 -2.28
C GLY A 50 0.18 -21.15 -1.71
N ASN A 51 1.34 -21.65 -1.33
CA ASN A 51 2.44 -20.85 -0.78
C ASN A 51 2.05 -19.96 0.40
N ASN A 52 1.26 -20.49 1.34
CA ASN A 52 0.71 -19.74 2.47
C ASN A 52 -0.22 -18.59 2.09
N ILE A 53 -0.82 -18.63 0.88
CA ILE A 53 -1.69 -17.56 0.36
C ILE A 53 -3.04 -18.17 -0.01
N VAL A 54 -4.11 -17.48 0.37
CA VAL A 54 -5.48 -17.76 -0.05
C VAL A 54 -6.07 -16.52 -0.69
N PHE A 55 -6.53 -16.65 -1.92
CA PHE A 55 -7.31 -15.63 -2.61
C PHE A 55 -8.75 -16.10 -2.70
N TYR A 56 -9.69 -15.33 -2.15
CA TYR A 56 -11.11 -15.68 -2.17
C TYR A 56 -11.98 -14.50 -2.62
N LYS A 57 -13.22 -14.84 -2.99
CA LYS A 57 -14.31 -13.87 -3.19
C LYS A 57 -15.60 -14.36 -2.58
N LEU A 58 -16.47 -13.45 -2.17
CA LEU A 58 -17.83 -13.77 -1.76
C LEU A 58 -18.68 -14.13 -2.99
N ASN A 59 -19.55 -15.13 -2.84
CA ASN A 59 -20.55 -15.47 -3.84
C ASN A 59 -21.80 -14.59 -3.72
N SER A 60 -22.16 -14.27 -2.47
CA SER A 60 -23.28 -13.38 -2.13
C SER A 60 -22.91 -12.47 -0.96
N PHE A 61 -23.48 -11.28 -0.94
CA PHE A 61 -23.33 -10.33 0.15
C PHE A 61 -24.53 -9.37 0.16
N ASN A 62 -24.86 -8.88 1.34
CA ASN A 62 -25.87 -7.85 1.52
C ASN A 62 -25.17 -6.49 1.68
N LEU A 63 -25.80 -5.46 1.15
CA LEU A 63 -25.35 -4.08 1.28
C LEU A 63 -26.42 -3.22 1.90
N ASN A 64 -25.98 -2.23 2.64
CA ASN A 64 -26.79 -1.11 3.09
C ASN A 64 -26.33 0.18 2.39
N GLU A 65 -27.15 1.20 2.45
CA GLU A 65 -26.76 2.52 1.96
C GLU A 65 -25.56 3.05 2.80
N ASN A 66 -24.59 3.66 2.12
CA ASN A 66 -23.34 4.15 2.67
C ASN A 66 -22.31 3.08 3.12
N ASP A 67 -22.50 1.82 2.80
CA ASP A 67 -21.53 0.80 3.09
C ASP A 67 -20.21 1.03 2.35
N ILE A 68 -19.12 0.58 2.98
CA ILE A 68 -17.79 0.51 2.39
C ILE A 68 -17.54 -0.93 1.95
N VAL A 69 -17.19 -1.12 0.68
CA VAL A 69 -16.88 -2.42 0.09
C VAL A 69 -15.39 -2.47 -0.24
N PHE A 70 -14.66 -3.37 0.38
CA PHE A 70 -13.29 -3.68 -0.02
C PHE A 70 -13.29 -4.73 -1.12
N CYS A 71 -12.43 -4.53 -2.12
CA CYS A 71 -12.27 -5.46 -3.22
C CYS A 71 -10.80 -5.54 -3.66
N ASN A 72 -10.27 -6.75 -3.81
CA ASN A 72 -9.04 -6.94 -4.55
C ASN A 72 -9.25 -6.42 -5.97
N HIS A 73 -8.33 -5.58 -6.45
CA HIS A 73 -8.48 -4.87 -7.72
C HIS A 73 -8.74 -5.80 -8.92
N SER A 74 -8.17 -7.00 -8.92
CA SER A 74 -8.34 -7.94 -10.05
C SER A 74 -9.80 -8.37 -10.29
N LEU A 75 -10.65 -8.24 -9.26
CA LEU A 75 -12.08 -8.58 -9.33
C LEU A 75 -13.01 -7.36 -9.40
N ILE A 76 -12.48 -6.17 -9.64
CA ILE A 76 -13.30 -4.95 -9.63
C ILE A 76 -14.39 -4.94 -10.70
N ASN A 77 -14.13 -5.46 -11.91
CA ASN A 77 -15.13 -5.56 -12.96
C ASN A 77 -16.27 -6.51 -12.57
N GLU A 78 -15.95 -7.58 -11.84
CA GLU A 78 -16.96 -8.53 -11.35
C GLU A 78 -17.81 -7.87 -10.25
N LEU A 79 -17.17 -7.18 -9.30
CA LEU A 79 -17.89 -6.37 -8.30
C LEU A 79 -18.81 -5.33 -8.98
N PHE A 80 -18.33 -4.62 -9.99
CA PHE A 80 -19.16 -3.66 -10.73
C PHE A 80 -20.39 -4.30 -11.36
N SER A 81 -20.23 -5.52 -11.90
CA SER A 81 -21.37 -6.30 -12.47
C SER A 81 -22.40 -6.71 -11.40
N HIS A 82 -21.95 -6.96 -10.17
CA HIS A 82 -22.85 -7.21 -9.03
C HIS A 82 -23.58 -5.92 -8.62
N LEU A 83 -22.85 -4.84 -8.44
CA LEU A 83 -23.39 -3.55 -8.00
C LEU A 83 -24.34 -2.93 -9.03
N ALA A 84 -24.10 -3.13 -10.32
CA ALA A 84 -24.98 -2.62 -11.38
C ALA A 84 -26.39 -3.26 -11.38
N LYS A 85 -26.57 -4.41 -10.73
CA LYS A 85 -27.87 -5.09 -10.58
C LYS A 85 -28.68 -4.57 -9.39
N ILE A 86 -28.08 -3.73 -8.56
CA ILE A 86 -28.68 -3.21 -7.31
C ILE A 86 -29.14 -1.79 -7.56
N ASP A 87 -30.35 -1.59 -8.09
CA ASP A 87 -30.85 -0.28 -8.53
C ASP A 87 -31.20 0.68 -7.37
N ASN A 88 -31.35 0.19 -6.15
CA ASN A 88 -31.93 0.95 -5.04
C ASN A 88 -30.94 1.53 -4.04
N PHE A 89 -29.65 1.19 -4.12
CA PHE A 89 -28.65 1.69 -3.20
C PHE A 89 -27.94 2.94 -3.71
N LYS A 90 -27.69 3.86 -2.81
CA LYS A 90 -26.92 5.09 -3.08
C LYS A 90 -25.73 5.17 -2.14
N ASN A 91 -24.73 5.92 -2.57
CA ASN A 91 -23.57 6.26 -1.74
C ASN A 91 -22.69 5.08 -1.32
N ILE A 92 -22.66 3.98 -2.07
CA ILE A 92 -21.66 2.93 -1.83
C ILE A 92 -20.27 3.51 -2.03
N ARG A 93 -19.37 3.18 -1.12
CA ARG A 93 -17.95 3.55 -1.18
C ARG A 93 -17.14 2.28 -1.45
N ILE A 94 -16.16 2.36 -2.34
CA ILE A 94 -15.31 1.21 -2.67
C ILE A 94 -13.88 1.52 -2.25
N ILE A 95 -13.19 0.53 -1.69
CA ILE A 95 -11.74 0.54 -1.49
C ILE A 95 -11.16 -0.59 -2.34
N THR A 96 -10.22 -0.27 -3.24
CA THR A 96 -9.46 -1.28 -3.98
C THR A 96 -7.98 -1.21 -3.65
N ASN A 97 -7.37 -2.38 -3.49
CA ASN A 97 -5.96 -2.53 -3.12
C ASN A 97 -5.42 -3.88 -3.66
N GLN A 98 -4.24 -4.29 -3.20
CA GLN A 98 -3.58 -5.57 -3.50
C GLN A 98 -3.24 -5.75 -5.00
N THR A 99 -2.75 -4.69 -5.65
CA THR A 99 -2.42 -4.69 -7.06
C THR A 99 -1.31 -3.69 -7.39
N ASP A 100 -0.60 -3.93 -8.48
CA ASP A 100 0.27 -2.95 -9.13
C ASP A 100 -0.44 -2.23 -10.31
N SER A 101 -1.65 -2.67 -10.67
CA SER A 101 -2.42 -2.09 -11.77
C SER A 101 -3.01 -0.73 -11.39
N SER A 102 -3.03 0.20 -12.34
CA SER A 102 -3.60 1.53 -12.14
C SER A 102 -5.10 1.59 -12.43
N ILE A 103 -5.77 2.56 -11.81
CA ILE A 103 -7.13 2.93 -12.16
C ILE A 103 -7.06 3.90 -13.34
N SER A 104 -7.22 3.36 -14.55
CA SER A 104 -7.30 4.17 -15.76
C SER A 104 -8.68 4.80 -15.94
N ARG A 105 -8.77 5.77 -16.86
CA ARG A 105 -10.06 6.37 -17.23
C ARG A 105 -11.04 5.31 -17.78
N GLU A 106 -10.57 4.36 -18.60
CA GLU A 106 -11.38 3.31 -19.19
C GLU A 106 -11.99 2.38 -18.14
N LEU A 107 -11.25 2.12 -17.06
CA LEU A 107 -11.78 1.36 -15.93
C LEU A 107 -12.76 2.21 -15.10
N TYR A 108 -12.39 3.47 -14.85
CA TYR A 108 -13.19 4.37 -14.03
C TYR A 108 -14.58 4.61 -14.60
N VAL A 109 -14.75 4.77 -15.92
CA VAL A 109 -16.06 5.03 -16.55
C VAL A 109 -17.03 3.86 -16.42
N LYS A 110 -16.54 2.66 -16.07
CA LYS A 110 -17.38 1.48 -15.81
C LYS A 110 -17.98 1.47 -14.40
N LYS A 111 -17.58 2.41 -13.55
CA LYS A 111 -18.04 2.52 -12.17
C LYS A 111 -19.57 2.65 -12.12
N PRO A 112 -20.28 1.77 -11.37
CA PRO A 112 -21.74 1.86 -11.23
C PRO A 112 -22.19 3.18 -10.59
N LYS A 113 -23.39 3.66 -10.96
CA LYS A 113 -23.94 4.93 -10.44
C LYS A 113 -24.15 4.93 -8.92
N CYS A 114 -24.40 3.76 -8.31
CA CYS A 114 -24.54 3.62 -6.86
C CYS A 114 -23.24 3.89 -6.10
N VAL A 115 -22.07 3.83 -6.77
CA VAL A 115 -20.76 4.10 -6.15
C VAL A 115 -20.48 5.60 -6.16
N SER A 116 -20.53 6.21 -4.98
CA SER A 116 -20.30 7.64 -4.79
C SER A 116 -18.83 7.99 -4.70
N ARG A 117 -18.00 7.13 -4.10
CA ARG A 117 -16.56 7.34 -3.95
C ARG A 117 -15.80 6.04 -4.15
N TRP A 118 -14.64 6.15 -4.79
CA TRP A 118 -13.73 5.05 -5.01
C TRP A 118 -12.34 5.43 -4.48
N TYR A 119 -11.89 4.73 -3.45
CA TYR A 119 -10.57 4.87 -2.85
C TYR A 119 -9.66 3.79 -3.43
N SER A 120 -8.49 4.16 -3.93
CA SER A 120 -7.55 3.20 -4.50
C SER A 120 -6.10 3.66 -4.40
N ILE A 121 -5.21 2.71 -4.46
CA ILE A 121 -3.80 2.92 -4.80
C ILE A 121 -3.66 3.03 -6.33
N ASN A 122 -2.53 3.55 -6.82
CA ASN A 122 -2.16 3.57 -8.25
C ASN A 122 -3.24 4.21 -9.16
N ILE A 123 -3.65 5.43 -8.84
CA ILE A 123 -4.63 6.16 -9.65
C ILE A 123 -3.95 6.88 -10.82
N ASP A 124 -4.41 6.64 -12.05
CA ASP A 124 -3.94 7.26 -13.29
C ASP A 124 -5.03 8.11 -13.98
N HIS A 125 -6.06 8.49 -13.23
CA HIS A 125 -7.15 9.31 -13.71
C HIS A 125 -7.60 10.28 -12.62
N LYS A 126 -7.87 11.53 -12.96
CA LYS A 126 -8.34 12.55 -12.01
C LYS A 126 -9.87 12.68 -12.08
N ASP A 127 -10.52 12.42 -10.97
CA ASP A 127 -11.94 12.67 -10.75
C ASP A 127 -12.18 12.95 -9.27
N SER A 128 -13.17 13.78 -8.94
CA SER A 128 -13.49 14.16 -7.55
C SER A 128 -14.00 13.00 -6.70
N SER A 129 -14.53 11.94 -7.31
CA SER A 129 -14.99 10.74 -6.61
C SER A 129 -13.95 9.61 -6.58
N LEU A 130 -12.78 9.81 -7.21
CA LEU A 130 -11.68 8.87 -7.21
C LEU A 130 -10.54 9.40 -6.33
N ILE A 131 -10.31 8.77 -5.19
CA ILE A 131 -9.46 9.29 -4.12
C ILE A 131 -8.26 8.37 -3.94
N SER A 132 -7.06 8.94 -4.05
CA SER A 132 -5.83 8.21 -3.78
C SER A 132 -5.69 7.91 -2.29
N ILE A 133 -5.38 6.66 -1.97
CA ILE A 133 -5.01 6.21 -0.64
C ILE A 133 -3.58 5.65 -0.68
N PRO A 134 -2.84 5.72 0.43
CA PRO A 134 -1.50 5.18 0.49
C PRO A 134 -1.50 3.65 0.40
N LEU A 135 -0.45 3.10 -0.23
CA LEU A 135 -0.23 1.65 -0.30
C LEU A 135 -0.10 1.02 1.09
N GLY A 136 0.57 1.72 2.00
CA GLY A 136 0.80 1.26 3.36
C GLY A 136 1.90 0.22 3.49
N LEU A 137 1.92 -0.44 4.65
CA LEU A 137 2.82 -1.55 4.91
C LEU A 137 2.41 -2.78 4.10
N SER A 138 3.36 -3.63 3.85
CA SER A 138 3.14 -4.90 3.18
C SER A 138 2.27 -5.83 4.04
N ASN A 139 1.52 -6.69 3.38
CA ASN A 139 0.82 -7.76 4.07
C ASN A 139 1.76 -8.93 4.38
N GLU A 140 1.39 -9.71 5.38
CA GLU A 140 2.16 -10.88 5.87
C GLU A 140 2.39 -11.96 4.80
N TYR A 141 1.59 -11.99 3.73
CA TYR A 141 1.82 -12.90 2.60
C TYR A 141 2.95 -12.44 1.66
N SER A 142 3.55 -11.29 1.88
CA SER A 142 4.64 -10.75 1.06
C SER A 142 5.98 -10.74 1.84
N PRO A 143 6.65 -11.89 1.98
CA PRO A 143 7.78 -12.05 2.91
C PRO A 143 9.03 -11.23 2.54
N LYS A 144 9.05 -10.63 1.35
CA LYS A 144 10.16 -9.77 0.89
C LYS A 144 10.00 -8.29 1.22
N ASN A 145 8.87 -7.90 1.78
CA ASN A 145 8.58 -6.51 2.09
C ASN A 145 8.31 -6.34 3.60
N PRO A 146 8.61 -5.17 4.18
CA PRO A 146 8.35 -4.91 5.58
C PRO A 146 6.85 -4.98 5.90
N ASP A 147 6.47 -5.88 6.76
CA ASP A 147 5.14 -6.00 7.33
C ASP A 147 5.01 -5.26 8.68
N GLY A 148 3.86 -5.37 9.32
CA GLY A 148 3.59 -4.72 10.60
C GLY A 148 4.50 -5.19 11.73
N ASP A 149 4.90 -6.47 11.78
CA ASP A 149 5.78 -7.00 12.83
C ASP A 149 7.21 -6.51 12.68
N ALA A 150 7.74 -6.57 11.47
CA ALA A 150 9.06 -6.05 11.16
C ALA A 150 9.15 -4.55 11.52
N PHE A 151 8.07 -3.81 11.26
CA PHE A 151 7.96 -2.41 11.58
C PHE A 151 7.88 -2.14 13.08
N LEU A 152 7.07 -2.88 13.84
CA LEU A 152 6.99 -2.79 15.30
C LEU A 152 8.33 -3.08 15.97
N ASN A 153 9.05 -4.08 15.48
CA ASN A 153 10.38 -4.42 15.96
C ASN A 153 11.39 -3.29 15.74
N LEU A 154 11.33 -2.63 14.58
CA LEU A 154 12.15 -1.45 14.31
C LEU A 154 11.78 -0.28 15.23
N TYR A 155 10.48 -0.11 15.46
CA TYR A 155 9.95 0.97 16.28
C TYR A 155 10.40 0.90 17.74
N LYS A 156 10.56 -0.29 18.29
CA LYS A 156 11.03 -0.52 19.67
C LYS A 156 12.53 -0.27 19.83
N LYS A 157 13.29 -0.20 18.73
CA LYS A 157 14.73 0.11 18.78
C LYS A 157 14.97 1.60 19.01
N ASP A 158 15.99 1.93 19.80
CA ASP A 158 16.42 3.32 20.04
C ASP A 158 16.78 4.05 18.75
N ILE A 159 16.38 5.32 18.69
CA ILE A 159 16.67 6.20 17.55
C ILE A 159 18.12 6.64 17.62
N LYS A 160 18.99 6.05 16.84
CA LYS A 160 20.33 6.57 16.59
C LYS A 160 20.26 7.85 15.75
N LYS A 161 21.25 8.73 15.90
CA LYS A 161 21.41 9.91 15.03
C LYS A 161 21.53 9.42 13.58
N LYS A 162 20.65 9.92 12.71
CA LYS A 162 20.65 9.52 11.29
C LYS A 162 21.74 10.26 10.51
N ASP A 163 22.41 9.55 9.62
CA ASP A 163 23.34 10.14 8.67
C ASP A 163 22.61 11.00 7.65
N ILE A 164 23.17 12.15 7.34
CA ILE A 164 22.64 13.09 6.33
C ILE A 164 23.12 12.64 4.94
N LYS A 165 22.71 11.44 4.55
CA LYS A 165 22.99 10.83 3.23
C LYS A 165 21.70 10.31 2.62
N LEU A 166 21.72 10.16 1.29
CA LEU A 166 20.64 9.51 0.54
C LEU A 166 20.93 8.01 0.48
N TYR A 167 20.01 7.21 0.98
CA TYR A 167 20.08 5.75 0.85
C TYR A 167 19.32 5.28 -0.39
N MET A 168 20.00 4.47 -1.20
CA MET A 168 19.47 3.91 -2.43
C MET A 168 19.57 2.38 -2.40
N ASN A 169 18.42 1.72 -2.38
CA ASN A 169 18.31 0.26 -2.43
C ASN A 169 16.98 -0.12 -3.08
N PHE A 170 16.99 -0.46 -4.35
CA PHE A 170 15.81 -0.91 -5.09
C PHE A 170 16.20 -1.82 -6.24
N GLN A 171 15.32 -2.74 -6.60
CA GLN A 171 15.50 -3.58 -7.78
C GLN A 171 15.16 -2.77 -9.03
N GLU A 172 16.05 -2.78 -10.03
CA GLU A 172 15.86 -2.03 -11.27
C GLU A 172 14.79 -2.67 -12.17
N ASN A 173 14.67 -4.01 -12.15
CA ASN A 173 13.83 -4.78 -13.06
C ASN A 173 12.32 -4.52 -12.93
N THR A 174 11.86 -3.94 -11.82
CA THR A 174 10.43 -3.62 -11.63
C THR A 174 9.98 -2.38 -12.40
N ASN A 175 10.92 -1.53 -12.84
CA ASN A 175 10.70 -0.43 -13.78
C ASN A 175 12.05 0.00 -14.38
N LEU A 176 12.57 -0.83 -15.27
CA LEU A 176 13.94 -0.68 -15.79
C LEU A 176 14.19 0.69 -16.41
N LYS A 177 13.22 1.22 -17.17
CA LYS A 177 13.33 2.50 -17.86
C LYS A 177 13.59 3.67 -16.91
N GLU A 178 12.88 3.73 -15.80
CA GLU A 178 12.99 4.81 -14.82
C GLU A 178 14.12 4.54 -13.81
N ARG A 179 14.13 3.35 -13.23
CA ARG A 179 15.03 3.02 -12.12
C ARG A 179 16.48 2.96 -12.54
N ARG A 180 16.77 2.49 -13.78
CA ARG A 180 18.13 2.47 -14.31
C ARG A 180 18.69 3.87 -14.45
N LYS A 181 17.91 4.80 -15.01
CA LYS A 181 18.33 6.21 -15.16
C LYS A 181 18.62 6.85 -13.80
N ILE A 182 17.76 6.61 -12.83
CA ILE A 182 17.90 7.13 -11.47
C ILE A 182 19.14 6.54 -10.80
N TYR A 183 19.33 5.22 -10.93
CA TYR A 183 20.51 4.55 -10.39
C TYR A 183 21.80 5.11 -11.00
N ASP A 184 21.89 5.19 -12.33
CA ASP A 184 23.05 5.69 -13.03
C ASP A 184 23.37 7.16 -12.71
N TYR A 185 22.35 7.97 -12.43
CA TYR A 185 22.51 9.35 -12.02
C TYR A 185 23.14 9.50 -10.63
N PHE A 186 22.73 8.67 -9.67
CA PHE A 186 23.09 8.84 -8.27
C PHE A 186 24.22 7.92 -7.77
N LYS A 187 24.54 6.83 -8.45
CA LYS A 187 25.42 5.75 -7.93
C LYS A 187 26.85 6.19 -7.60
N ASN A 188 27.34 7.27 -8.21
CA ASN A 188 28.70 7.76 -8.03
C ASN A 188 28.79 9.01 -7.13
N GLU A 189 27.71 9.45 -6.55
CA GLU A 189 27.67 10.64 -5.71
C GLU A 189 28.16 10.32 -4.28
N ASP A 190 29.08 11.09 -3.73
CA ASP A 190 29.67 10.86 -2.40
C ASP A 190 28.68 10.91 -1.23
N TRP A 191 27.56 11.61 -1.44
CA TRP A 191 26.49 11.74 -0.46
C TRP A 191 25.40 10.65 -0.63
N VAL A 192 25.58 9.71 -1.55
CA VAL A 192 24.66 8.58 -1.78
C VAL A 192 25.30 7.29 -1.26
N VAL A 193 24.51 6.49 -0.59
CA VAL A 193 24.89 5.15 -0.13
C VAL A 193 24.01 4.12 -0.82
N THR A 194 24.64 3.19 -1.51
CA THR A 194 23.96 2.11 -2.24
C THR A 194 24.24 0.76 -1.59
N ASN A 195 23.26 -0.10 -1.60
CA ASN A 195 23.41 -1.53 -1.33
C ASN A 195 22.68 -2.35 -2.38
N GLU A 196 23.17 -3.55 -2.65
CA GLU A 196 22.45 -4.51 -3.46
C GLU A 196 21.09 -4.83 -2.84
N PRO A 197 20.03 -5.02 -3.66
CA PRO A 197 18.67 -5.24 -3.18
C PRO A 197 18.40 -6.68 -2.72
N ASN A 198 19.38 -7.31 -2.07
CA ASN A 198 19.36 -8.69 -1.57
C ASN A 198 19.43 -8.79 -0.04
N LEU A 199 19.31 -7.67 0.65
CA LEU A 199 19.29 -7.65 2.12
C LEU A 199 18.05 -8.38 2.65
N ASP A 200 18.21 -9.09 3.76
CA ASP A 200 17.07 -9.55 4.55
C ASP A 200 16.30 -8.34 5.12
N ILE A 201 15.04 -8.56 5.52
CA ILE A 201 14.16 -7.47 5.96
C ILE A 201 14.72 -6.73 7.17
N ALA A 202 15.30 -7.43 8.14
CA ALA A 202 15.82 -6.80 9.36
C ALA A 202 17.01 -5.88 9.03
N SER A 203 17.96 -6.38 8.25
CA SER A 203 19.12 -5.60 7.76
C SER A 203 18.68 -4.43 6.89
N TYR A 204 17.69 -4.62 6.02
CA TYR A 204 17.14 -3.57 5.19
C TYR A 204 16.50 -2.45 6.03
N LEU A 205 15.68 -2.80 7.02
CA LEU A 205 15.05 -1.82 7.91
C LEU A 205 16.07 -1.08 8.78
N GLU A 206 17.12 -1.76 9.23
CA GLU A 206 18.22 -1.11 9.93
C GLU A 206 18.93 -0.08 9.05
N LYS A 207 19.18 -0.41 7.79
CA LYS A 207 19.74 0.53 6.81
C LYS A 207 18.81 1.72 6.58
N LEU A 208 17.52 1.49 6.33
CA LEU A 208 16.54 2.59 6.22
C LEU A 208 16.56 3.51 7.44
N ASN A 209 16.78 2.95 8.62
CA ASN A 209 16.82 3.70 9.87
C ASN A 209 18.11 4.51 10.07
N GLN A 210 19.20 4.14 9.42
CA GLN A 210 20.49 4.83 9.53
C GLN A 210 20.51 6.16 8.76
N TYR A 211 19.74 6.29 7.69
CA TYR A 211 19.82 7.44 6.80
C TYR A 211 18.62 8.38 6.92
N LYS A 212 18.88 9.67 6.71
CA LYS A 212 17.86 10.71 6.77
C LYS A 212 17.00 10.73 5.51
N PHE A 213 17.57 10.36 4.36
CA PHE A 213 16.89 10.38 3.08
C PHE A 213 16.89 8.99 2.46
N VAL A 214 15.78 8.59 1.85
CA VAL A 214 15.62 7.31 1.15
C VAL A 214 15.06 7.57 -0.23
N LEU A 215 15.71 7.01 -1.25
CA LEU A 215 15.26 7.12 -2.61
C LEU A 215 14.22 6.04 -2.93
N CYS A 216 13.03 6.47 -3.35
CA CYS A 216 11.88 5.60 -3.62
C CYS A 216 11.34 5.80 -5.04
N PRO A 217 12.06 5.32 -6.07
CA PRO A 217 11.59 5.44 -7.44
C PRO A 217 10.38 4.51 -7.69
N TRP A 218 9.54 4.89 -8.63
CA TRP A 218 8.42 4.08 -9.07
C TRP A 218 8.87 2.67 -9.45
N GLY A 219 8.05 1.68 -9.06
CA GLY A 219 8.22 0.29 -9.45
C GLY A 219 7.16 -0.11 -10.46
N ASN A 220 6.55 -1.27 -10.24
CA ASN A 220 5.38 -1.70 -11.01
C ASN A 220 4.17 -0.77 -10.73
N GLY A 221 4.00 -0.33 -9.49
CA GLY A 221 3.02 0.68 -9.09
C GLY A 221 3.66 2.05 -8.83
N PHE A 222 2.82 3.08 -8.69
CA PHE A 222 3.25 4.45 -8.41
C PHE A 222 3.83 4.64 -7.01
N GLU A 223 3.41 3.82 -6.05
CA GLU A 223 3.90 3.85 -4.67
C GLU A 223 4.74 2.62 -4.34
N THR A 224 5.53 2.74 -3.31
CA THR A 224 6.32 1.63 -2.76
C THR A 224 6.14 1.55 -1.25
N HIS A 225 6.19 0.35 -0.67
CA HIS A 225 6.11 0.14 0.78
C HIS A 225 7.21 0.90 1.56
N ARG A 226 8.26 1.38 0.89
CA ARG A 226 9.30 2.23 1.51
C ARG A 226 8.78 3.57 1.99
N LEU A 227 7.69 4.07 1.37
CA LEU A 227 7.04 5.33 1.75
C LEU A 227 6.47 5.29 3.17
N CYS A 228 6.13 4.12 3.67
CA CYS A 228 5.41 3.93 4.93
C CYS A 228 6.30 3.63 6.13
N VAL A 229 7.63 3.60 5.96
CA VAL A 229 8.56 3.07 6.97
C VAL A 229 8.79 3.98 8.17
N ASP A 230 8.27 5.23 8.22
CA ASP A 230 8.44 6.04 9.44
C ASP A 230 7.30 7.05 9.73
N PRO A 231 6.14 6.61 10.21
CA PRO A 231 5.01 7.52 10.51
C PRO A 231 5.26 8.45 11.71
N ARG A 232 6.20 8.14 12.61
CA ARG A 232 6.47 8.99 13.79
C ARG A 232 7.63 9.95 13.62
N ARG A 233 8.47 9.70 12.65
CA ARG A 233 9.71 10.45 12.51
C ARG A 233 9.52 11.64 11.60
N LYS A 234 9.05 12.74 12.17
CA LYS A 234 8.91 14.09 11.57
C LYS A 234 10.12 14.58 10.75
N ARG A 235 11.14 13.75 10.45
CA ARG A 235 12.42 14.17 9.91
C ARG A 235 13.06 13.25 8.86
N SER A 236 12.35 12.25 8.33
CA SER A 236 12.87 11.52 7.16
C SER A 236 12.22 12.09 5.93
N ALA A 237 12.98 12.83 5.14
CA ALA A 237 12.51 13.25 3.82
C ALA A 237 12.58 12.05 2.89
N LEU A 238 11.46 11.70 2.32
CA LEU A 238 11.35 10.70 1.29
C LEU A 238 11.53 11.40 -0.05
N VAL A 239 12.49 10.98 -0.83
CA VAL A 239 12.72 11.52 -2.16
C VAL A 239 12.04 10.59 -3.16
N LEU A 240 10.90 11.01 -3.69
CA LEU A 240 10.32 10.40 -4.88
C LEU A 240 11.07 10.94 -6.10
N ALA A 241 11.79 10.08 -6.77
CA ALA A 241 12.42 10.43 -8.04
C ALA A 241 11.62 9.84 -9.21
N THR A 242 11.17 10.71 -10.10
CA THR A 242 10.68 10.34 -11.42
C THR A 242 11.65 10.87 -12.46
N SER A 243 11.67 10.33 -13.66
CA SER A 243 12.59 10.77 -14.74
C SER A 243 12.44 12.23 -15.15
N SER A 244 11.37 12.89 -14.71
CA SER A 244 11.05 14.26 -15.11
C SER A 244 10.97 15.27 -13.96
N ILE A 245 10.84 14.84 -12.69
CA ILE A 245 10.72 15.77 -11.55
C ILE A 245 11.23 15.09 -10.28
N THR A 246 12.20 15.72 -9.62
CA THR A 246 12.55 15.40 -8.23
C THR A 246 11.51 16.04 -7.33
N CYS A 247 10.56 15.27 -6.82
CA CYS A 247 9.60 15.77 -5.83
C CYS A 247 10.04 15.29 -4.43
N ALA A 248 10.50 16.22 -3.59
CA ALA A 248 10.67 15.97 -2.17
C ALA A 248 9.30 16.11 -1.51
N MET A 249 8.64 15.01 -1.16
CA MET A 249 7.49 15.04 -0.28
C MET A 249 7.98 14.92 1.17
N CYS A 250 7.96 16.01 1.90
CA CYS A 250 7.94 15.97 3.36
C CYS A 250 6.55 15.51 3.79
N TYR A 251 6.43 14.30 4.32
CA TYR A 251 5.18 13.87 4.94
C TYR A 251 5.02 14.64 6.25
N ASP A 252 4.19 15.67 6.23
CA ASP A 252 3.75 16.37 7.45
C ASP A 252 2.56 15.60 8.02
N SER A 253 2.77 14.94 9.17
CA SER A 253 1.74 14.17 9.90
C SER A 253 0.57 15.00 10.44
N ARG A 254 0.37 16.22 9.94
CA ARG A 254 -0.75 17.10 10.31
C ARG A 254 -1.93 17.02 9.35
N ILE A 255 -1.88 16.11 8.35
CA ILE A 255 -2.97 15.88 7.42
C ILE A 255 -3.45 14.42 7.59
N VAL A 256 -4.09 14.12 8.69
CA VAL A 256 -5.12 13.09 8.88
C VAL A 256 -6.08 13.62 9.95
#